data_1054ab2877623dc2d571153d77c9353c
#
_entry.id   1054ab2877623dc2d571153d77c9353c
#
_cell.length_a   1.000
_cell.length_b   1.000
_cell.length_c   1.000
_cell.angle_alpha   90.00
_cell.angle_beta   90.00
_cell.angle_gamma   90.00
#
_symmetry.space_group_name_H-M   'P 1'
#
loop_
_entity.id
_entity.type
_entity.pdbx_description
1 polymer ?
#
loop_
_entity_poly.entity_id
_entity_poly.type
_entity_poly.pdbx_seq_one_letter_code
_entity_poly.pdbx_strand_id
1 'polypeptide(L)'
;MLFRSPSHPFRTGYQRDRARIIHSQAFRRLEYKTQVFLNGTGDHLRTRLTHTIEVSSVSRTIANALGVNQDLTESIALAHDLGHPPFGHAGEKKLNEIMKNHGGFEHNQQSLRTVEVLEILYPDFDGLNLTYEVLEGLMKHSGSFCRPKSTAKSEETFLNPSVEAQIANVADEITYYAHDLDDGLDFNLINEKELLELDIWQRCASFVDKNYPCLEGKRRRSYIIRNLLDFQVADLIDSSTDYISKNGFQSSDDIRRHSEKVIRNSKNVAVSSNDLRVFLFKNLYHHKDVSTRSEEHTSELQSPVTI
;
A
#
# COMPACT_ATOMS: atom_id res chain seq x y z
N MET A 1 22.48 -9.94 12.54
CA MET A 1 22.23 -9.33 13.88
C MET A 1 21.94 -7.87 13.60
N LEU A 2 20.74 -7.37 13.89
CA LEU A 2 20.44 -5.94 13.68
C LEU A 2 21.38 -5.10 14.55
N PHE A 3 22.02 -4.08 13.96
CA PHE A 3 22.87 -3.16 14.67
C PHE A 3 22.02 -2.35 15.67
N ARG A 4 22.37 -2.38 16.94
CA ARG A 4 21.67 -1.59 17.97
C ARG A 4 22.18 -0.15 17.93
N SER A 5 21.49 0.69 17.16
CA SER A 5 21.77 2.12 17.22
C SER A 5 21.53 2.67 18.63
N PRO A 6 22.39 3.56 19.13
CA PRO A 6 22.19 4.23 20.42
C PRO A 6 20.80 4.91 20.48
N SER A 7 20.24 5.03 21.69
CA SER A 7 19.00 5.80 21.87
C SER A 7 19.18 7.24 21.43
N HIS A 8 18.16 7.82 20.81
CA HIS A 8 18.19 9.22 20.37
C HIS A 8 17.43 10.09 21.39
N PRO A 9 17.96 11.27 21.77
CA PRO A 9 17.36 12.07 22.84
C PRO A 9 15.97 12.63 22.50
N PHE A 10 15.62 12.76 21.22
CA PHE A 10 14.38 13.42 20.79
C PHE A 10 13.49 12.55 19.87
N ARG A 11 13.94 11.37 19.45
CA ARG A 11 13.21 10.53 18.48
C ARG A 11 13.05 9.11 19.00
N THR A 12 11.86 8.56 18.83
CA THR A 12 11.58 7.13 19.03
C THR A 12 12.30 6.28 17.97
N GLY A 13 12.34 4.97 18.17
CA GLY A 13 12.85 4.02 17.14
C GLY A 13 12.13 4.19 15.81
N TYR A 14 10.80 4.22 15.82
CA TYR A 14 9.96 4.34 14.64
C TYR A 14 10.08 5.69 13.92
N GLN A 15 10.25 6.78 14.67
CA GLN A 15 10.55 8.09 14.07
C GLN A 15 11.91 8.12 13.38
N ARG A 16 12.87 7.35 13.86
CA ARG A 16 14.16 7.18 13.20
C ARG A 16 14.03 6.34 11.94
N ASP A 17 13.24 5.28 11.98
CA ASP A 17 12.96 4.42 10.82
C ASP A 17 12.28 5.21 9.71
N ARG A 18 11.24 5.99 10.05
CA ARG A 18 10.60 6.90 9.11
C ARG A 18 11.60 7.84 8.42
N ALA A 19 12.49 8.47 9.19
CA ALA A 19 13.49 9.36 8.64
C ALA A 19 14.47 8.61 7.71
N ARG A 20 14.90 7.40 8.08
CA ARG A 20 15.78 6.57 7.27
C ARG A 20 15.14 6.18 5.95
N ILE A 21 13.85 5.82 5.96
CA ILE A 21 13.07 5.48 4.78
C ILE A 21 12.97 6.69 3.84
N ILE A 22 12.53 7.85 4.34
CA ILE A 22 12.33 9.06 3.53
C ILE A 22 13.65 9.54 2.90
N HIS A 23 14.78 9.39 3.63
CA HIS A 23 16.09 9.80 3.10
C HIS A 23 16.77 8.76 2.20
N SER A 24 16.18 7.57 2.02
CA SER A 24 16.73 6.52 1.17
C SER A 24 16.70 6.88 -0.33
N GLN A 25 17.56 6.25 -1.11
CA GLN A 25 17.52 6.40 -2.57
C GLN A 25 16.30 5.69 -3.15
N ALA A 26 15.91 4.55 -2.58
CA ALA A 26 14.75 3.80 -3.02
C ALA A 26 13.46 4.61 -2.88
N PHE A 27 13.30 5.38 -1.79
CA PHE A 27 12.14 6.26 -1.61
C PHE A 27 12.08 7.36 -2.67
N ARG A 28 13.20 8.02 -2.96
CA ARG A 28 13.26 9.04 -4.04
C ARG A 28 12.95 8.47 -5.42
N ARG A 29 13.34 7.20 -5.68
CA ARG A 29 13.05 6.53 -6.95
C ARG A 29 11.57 6.24 -7.17
N LEU A 30 10.73 6.26 -6.14
CA LEU A 30 9.29 6.12 -6.28
C LEU A 30 8.66 7.23 -7.14
N GLU A 31 9.29 8.40 -7.22
CA GLU A 31 8.87 9.49 -8.11
C GLU A 31 8.89 9.10 -9.59
N TYR A 32 9.82 8.25 -9.97
CA TYR A 32 10.01 7.81 -11.37
C TYR A 32 9.33 6.48 -11.68
N LYS A 33 8.61 5.90 -10.72
CA LYS A 33 7.87 4.64 -10.90
C LYS A 33 6.38 4.96 -11.11
N THR A 34 5.82 4.39 -12.17
CA THR A 34 4.40 4.51 -12.49
C THR A 34 3.54 3.76 -11.49
N GLN A 35 2.35 4.30 -11.18
CA GLN A 35 1.33 3.57 -10.42
C GLN A 35 0.51 2.69 -11.38
N VAL A 36 -0.36 3.25 -12.16
CA VAL A 36 -1.14 2.55 -13.22
C VAL A 36 -0.83 3.13 -14.59
N PHE A 37 -0.73 4.46 -14.69
CA PHE A 37 -0.47 5.17 -15.94
C PHE A 37 1.00 5.56 -16.06
N LEU A 38 1.52 5.50 -17.28
CA LEU A 38 2.92 5.81 -17.54
C LEU A 38 3.26 7.25 -17.18
N ASN A 39 4.33 7.41 -16.44
CA ASN A 39 4.88 8.71 -16.10
C ASN A 39 5.24 9.49 -17.38
N GLY A 40 4.85 10.76 -17.48
CA GLY A 40 5.10 11.60 -18.65
C GLY A 40 3.94 11.77 -19.61
N THR A 41 2.78 11.14 -19.39
CA THR A 41 1.56 11.39 -20.17
C THR A 41 0.73 12.56 -19.64
N GLY A 42 1.08 13.10 -18.45
CA GLY A 42 0.49 14.28 -17.82
C GLY A 42 1.26 14.65 -16.55
N ASP A 43 1.32 15.94 -16.23
CA ASP A 43 2.06 16.48 -15.08
C ASP A 43 1.38 16.27 -13.73
N HIS A 44 0.11 15.82 -13.74
CA HIS A 44 -0.73 15.60 -12.57
C HIS A 44 -0.99 14.11 -12.26
N LEU A 45 -0.36 13.21 -13.03
CA LEU A 45 -0.52 11.78 -12.81
C LEU A 45 0.15 11.32 -11.52
N ARG A 46 -0.48 10.36 -10.86
CA ARG A 46 0.06 9.78 -9.63
C ARG A 46 1.28 8.93 -9.93
N THR A 47 2.38 9.27 -9.25
CA THR A 47 3.56 8.41 -9.14
C THR A 47 3.42 7.51 -7.92
N ARG A 48 4.25 6.47 -7.81
CA ARG A 48 4.29 5.65 -6.58
C ARG A 48 4.65 6.46 -5.35
N LEU A 49 5.40 7.54 -5.50
CA LEU A 49 5.74 8.43 -4.39
C LEU A 49 4.49 9.13 -3.85
N THR A 50 3.68 9.73 -4.72
CA THR A 50 2.44 10.42 -4.30
C THR A 50 1.43 9.44 -3.71
N HIS A 51 1.27 8.26 -4.31
CA HIS A 51 0.46 7.18 -3.75
C HIS A 51 0.93 6.79 -2.34
N THR A 52 2.22 6.51 -2.16
CA THR A 52 2.80 6.14 -0.86
C THR A 52 2.55 7.19 0.22
N ILE A 53 2.63 8.49 -0.13
CA ILE A 53 2.33 9.59 0.79
C ILE A 53 0.85 9.59 1.19
N GLU A 54 -0.07 9.37 0.23
CA GLU A 54 -1.50 9.31 0.50
C GLU A 54 -1.87 8.08 1.35
N VAL A 55 -1.30 6.90 1.06
CA VAL A 55 -1.43 5.70 1.90
C VAL A 55 -0.96 5.97 3.34
N SER A 56 0.18 6.63 3.48
CA SER A 56 0.71 7.02 4.79
C SER A 56 -0.25 7.94 5.55
N SER A 57 -0.86 8.91 4.87
CA SER A 57 -1.85 9.83 5.46
C SER A 57 -3.11 9.09 5.95
N VAL A 58 -3.66 8.20 5.12
CA VAL A 58 -4.83 7.38 5.48
C VAL A 58 -4.49 6.44 6.64
N SER A 59 -3.34 5.76 6.56
CA SER A 59 -2.84 4.86 7.62
C SER A 59 -2.73 5.57 8.97
N ARG A 60 -2.17 6.77 9.00
CA ARG A 60 -2.06 7.57 10.22
C ARG A 60 -3.43 7.97 10.79
N THR A 61 -4.38 8.30 9.93
CA THR A 61 -5.75 8.62 10.34
C THR A 61 -6.40 7.43 11.05
N ILE A 62 -6.30 6.23 10.46
CA ILE A 62 -6.82 5.00 11.05
C ILE A 62 -6.10 4.67 12.36
N ALA A 63 -4.75 4.73 12.37
CA ALA A 63 -3.95 4.46 13.56
C ALA A 63 -4.28 5.40 14.72
N ASN A 64 -4.49 6.69 14.43
CA ASN A 64 -4.91 7.68 15.43
C ASN A 64 -6.29 7.36 16.00
N ALA A 65 -7.26 7.02 15.16
CA ALA A 65 -8.62 6.69 15.60
C ALA A 65 -8.66 5.43 16.46
N LEU A 66 -7.86 4.41 16.13
CA LEU A 66 -7.77 3.15 16.87
C LEU A 66 -6.84 3.22 18.08
N GLY A 67 -6.13 4.34 18.32
CA GLY A 67 -5.22 4.52 19.45
C GLY A 67 -3.94 3.68 19.40
N VAL A 68 -3.50 3.26 18.18
CA VAL A 68 -2.27 2.48 17.98
C VAL A 68 -1.10 3.35 17.53
N ASN A 69 0.09 2.77 17.34
CA ASN A 69 1.31 3.53 17.09
C ASN A 69 1.36 4.13 15.68
N GLN A 70 1.11 5.45 15.59
CA GLN A 70 1.09 6.18 14.32
C GLN A 70 2.45 6.21 13.62
N ASP A 71 3.55 6.34 14.37
CA ASP A 71 4.90 6.42 13.78
C ASP A 71 5.32 5.07 13.17
N LEU A 72 4.93 3.96 13.80
CA LEU A 72 5.14 2.61 13.25
C LEU A 72 4.29 2.40 12.00
N THR A 73 3.00 2.72 12.06
CA THR A 73 2.08 2.58 10.92
C THR A 73 2.56 3.40 9.72
N GLU A 74 2.96 4.65 9.94
CA GLU A 74 3.50 5.52 8.91
C GLU A 74 4.79 4.95 8.30
N SER A 75 5.70 4.44 9.13
CA SER A 75 6.96 3.87 8.65
C SER A 75 6.73 2.66 7.76
N ILE A 76 5.79 1.78 8.11
CA ILE A 76 5.41 0.64 7.28
C ILE A 76 4.79 1.12 5.96
N ALA A 77 3.83 2.05 6.03
CA ALA A 77 3.17 2.61 4.86
C ALA A 77 4.15 3.29 3.89
N LEU A 78 5.14 4.03 4.39
CA LEU A 78 6.16 4.68 3.55
C LEU A 78 7.13 3.68 2.91
N ALA A 79 7.31 2.51 3.49
CA ALA A 79 8.29 1.54 3.02
C ALA A 79 7.70 0.43 2.13
N HIS A 80 6.37 0.27 2.08
CA HIS A 80 5.73 -0.90 1.45
C HIS A 80 6.11 -1.07 -0.03
N ASP A 81 6.23 0.03 -0.78
CA ASP A 81 6.45 0.06 -2.23
C ASP A 81 7.93 0.20 -2.67
N LEU A 82 8.90 0.23 -1.74
CA LEU A 82 10.31 0.50 -2.05
C LEU A 82 10.91 -0.48 -3.08
N GLY A 83 10.48 -1.73 -3.05
CA GLY A 83 10.96 -2.80 -3.92
C GLY A 83 10.23 -2.94 -5.25
N HIS A 84 9.20 -2.16 -5.49
CA HIS A 84 8.47 -2.25 -6.76
C HIS A 84 9.39 -1.95 -7.96
N PRO A 85 9.28 -2.75 -9.04
CA PRO A 85 10.03 -2.49 -10.27
C PRO A 85 9.40 -1.34 -11.07
N PRO A 86 10.09 -0.82 -12.10
CA PRO A 86 9.46 0.04 -13.09
C PRO A 86 8.36 -0.74 -13.86
N PHE A 87 7.37 -0.03 -14.40
CA PHE A 87 6.25 -0.55 -15.19
C PHE A 87 5.27 -1.45 -14.40
N GLY A 88 5.16 -1.25 -13.09
CA GLY A 88 4.17 -1.91 -12.24
C GLY A 88 4.16 -3.44 -12.32
N HIS A 89 2.98 -4.04 -12.35
CA HIS A 89 2.83 -5.50 -12.40
C HIS A 89 3.35 -6.15 -13.69
N ALA A 90 3.31 -5.45 -14.84
CA ALA A 90 3.86 -5.97 -16.08
C ALA A 90 5.39 -6.10 -16.00
N GLY A 91 6.06 -5.09 -15.43
CA GLY A 91 7.50 -5.13 -15.15
C GLY A 91 7.86 -6.21 -14.13
N GLU A 92 7.07 -6.39 -13.08
CA GLU A 92 7.27 -7.45 -12.09
C GLU A 92 7.18 -8.84 -12.72
N LYS A 93 6.11 -9.10 -13.47
CA LYS A 93 5.93 -10.37 -14.19
C LYS A 93 7.12 -10.66 -15.10
N LYS A 94 7.56 -9.67 -15.86
CA LYS A 94 8.68 -9.82 -16.79
C LYS A 94 10.00 -10.07 -16.08
N LEU A 95 10.28 -9.34 -15.00
CA LEU A 95 11.46 -9.58 -14.16
C LEU A 95 11.43 -10.97 -13.53
N ASN A 96 10.27 -11.42 -13.04
CA ASN A 96 10.13 -12.75 -12.48
C ASN A 96 10.42 -13.85 -13.52
N GLU A 97 9.97 -13.68 -14.77
CA GLU A 97 10.29 -14.57 -15.88
C GLU A 97 11.80 -14.62 -16.17
N ILE A 98 12.45 -13.44 -16.27
CA ILE A 98 13.88 -13.33 -16.55
C ILE A 98 14.71 -13.95 -15.39
N MET A 99 14.29 -13.69 -14.16
CA MET A 99 14.99 -14.14 -12.96
C MET A 99 14.63 -15.59 -12.52
N LYS A 100 13.82 -16.31 -13.30
CA LYS A 100 13.31 -17.64 -12.94
C LYS A 100 14.39 -18.61 -12.47
N ASN A 101 15.56 -18.61 -13.10
CA ASN A 101 16.70 -19.48 -12.73
C ASN A 101 17.57 -18.90 -11.59
N HIS A 102 17.22 -17.70 -11.09
CA HIS A 102 17.94 -16.98 -10.03
C HIS A 102 17.07 -16.68 -8.82
N GLY A 103 16.00 -17.47 -8.61
CA GLY A 103 15.09 -17.35 -7.46
C GLY A 103 13.83 -16.52 -7.74
N GLY A 104 13.63 -16.03 -8.97
CA GLY A 104 12.49 -15.19 -9.33
C GLY A 104 12.61 -13.74 -8.86
N PHE A 105 11.53 -12.99 -9.02
CA PHE A 105 11.41 -11.62 -8.54
C PHE A 105 10.01 -11.41 -7.93
N GLU A 106 9.97 -10.85 -6.74
CA GLU A 106 8.75 -10.48 -6.02
C GLU A 106 9.00 -9.17 -5.26
N HIS A 107 8.14 -8.17 -5.46
CA HIS A 107 8.41 -6.79 -5.00
C HIS A 107 8.51 -6.64 -3.49
N ASN A 108 7.80 -7.45 -2.68
CA ASN A 108 7.91 -7.37 -1.21
C ASN A 108 9.23 -7.93 -0.71
N GLN A 109 9.71 -9.04 -1.30
CA GLN A 109 11.05 -9.56 -1.02
C GLN A 109 12.12 -8.55 -1.43
N GLN A 110 11.90 -7.86 -2.55
CA GLN A 110 12.81 -6.80 -3.00
C GLN A 110 12.73 -5.57 -2.09
N SER A 111 11.57 -5.23 -1.51
CA SER A 111 11.46 -4.16 -0.49
C SER A 111 12.30 -4.48 0.73
N LEU A 112 12.20 -5.70 1.25
CA LEU A 112 13.04 -6.16 2.36
C LEU A 112 14.52 -6.14 2.01
N ARG A 113 14.90 -6.69 0.86
CA ARG A 113 16.29 -6.68 0.40
C ARG A 113 16.84 -5.25 0.27
N THR A 114 16.01 -4.32 -0.20
CA THR A 114 16.39 -2.91 -0.33
C THR A 114 16.70 -2.30 1.02
N VAL A 115 15.83 -2.48 2.02
CA VAL A 115 15.99 -1.85 3.34
C VAL A 115 16.99 -2.58 4.24
N GLU A 116 17.25 -3.88 4.01
CA GLU A 116 18.19 -4.66 4.80
C GLU A 116 19.62 -4.63 4.25
N VAL A 117 19.81 -4.47 2.92
CA VAL A 117 21.11 -4.71 2.26
C VAL A 117 21.49 -3.64 1.25
N LEU A 118 20.56 -3.23 0.35
CA LEU A 118 20.94 -2.48 -0.85
C LEU A 118 21.14 -0.97 -0.62
N GLU A 119 20.50 -0.39 0.40
CA GLU A 119 20.74 1.00 0.75
C GLU A 119 22.08 1.14 1.49
N ILE A 120 22.96 1.96 0.96
CA ILE A 120 24.33 2.19 1.49
C ILE A 120 24.41 3.64 1.95
N LEU A 121 23.83 3.95 3.11
CA LEU A 121 23.77 5.31 3.65
C LEU A 121 24.56 5.50 4.94
N TYR A 122 24.86 4.41 5.67
CA TYR A 122 25.42 4.47 7.02
C TYR A 122 26.75 3.72 7.08
N PRO A 123 27.78 4.26 7.78
CA PRO A 123 29.09 3.61 7.82
C PRO A 123 29.13 2.34 8.69
N ASP A 124 28.22 2.21 9.65
CA ASP A 124 28.28 1.18 10.68
C ASP A 124 27.47 -0.08 10.35
N PHE A 125 26.63 -0.03 9.31
CA PHE A 125 25.75 -1.14 8.94
C PHE A 125 25.25 -1.03 7.51
N ASP A 126 24.95 -2.17 6.91
CA ASP A 126 24.28 -2.27 5.61
C ASP A 126 22.77 -1.96 5.75
N GLY A 127 22.15 -1.52 4.68
CA GLY A 127 20.75 -1.18 4.65
C GLY A 127 20.36 0.02 5.50
N LEU A 128 19.11 0.06 5.90
CA LEU A 128 18.53 1.13 6.71
C LEU A 128 18.49 0.81 8.20
N ASN A 129 18.79 -0.42 8.61
CA ASN A 129 18.73 -0.90 10.00
C ASN A 129 17.41 -0.51 10.70
N LEU A 130 16.29 -0.88 10.08
CA LEU A 130 14.94 -0.62 10.59
C LEU A 130 14.62 -1.54 11.77
N THR A 131 13.63 -1.14 12.58
CA THR A 131 13.11 -1.99 13.66
C THR A 131 12.46 -3.25 13.11
N TYR A 132 12.38 -4.28 13.98
CA TYR A 132 11.76 -5.56 13.62
C TYR A 132 10.31 -5.40 13.17
N GLU A 133 9.55 -4.54 13.84
CA GLU A 133 8.14 -4.30 13.58
C GLU A 133 7.90 -3.68 12.20
N VAL A 134 8.79 -2.81 11.74
CA VAL A 134 8.72 -2.28 10.37
C VAL A 134 9.06 -3.37 9.37
N LEU A 135 10.11 -4.16 9.60
CA LEU A 135 10.47 -5.29 8.75
C LEU A 135 9.36 -6.34 8.70
N GLU A 136 8.72 -6.64 9.85
CA GLU A 136 7.55 -7.51 9.94
C GLU A 136 6.41 -7.01 9.03
N GLY A 137 6.15 -5.70 9.05
CA GLY A 137 5.14 -5.09 8.20
C GLY A 137 5.40 -5.26 6.70
N LEU A 138 6.65 -5.24 6.28
CA LEU A 138 7.06 -5.41 4.89
C LEU A 138 7.03 -6.88 4.41
N MET A 139 7.23 -7.85 5.30
CA MET A 139 7.26 -9.27 4.94
C MET A 139 5.92 -9.85 4.49
N LYS A 140 4.86 -9.14 4.63
CA LYS A 140 3.51 -9.68 4.75
C LYS A 140 2.69 -9.89 3.52
N HIS A 141 3.03 -9.27 2.44
CA HIS A 141 2.25 -9.41 1.22
C HIS A 141 2.45 -10.78 0.54
N SER A 142 3.50 -11.51 0.92
CA SER A 142 3.86 -12.78 0.27
C SER A 142 3.08 -14.02 0.76
N GLY A 143 2.08 -13.88 1.62
CA GLY A 143 1.24 -15.02 2.07
C GLY A 143 1.94 -16.11 2.88
N SER A 144 3.25 -16.07 3.01
CA SER A 144 4.06 -16.97 3.84
C SER A 144 4.90 -16.15 4.79
N PHE A 145 4.58 -16.27 6.07
CA PHE A 145 5.29 -15.63 7.17
C PHE A 145 6.71 -16.21 7.26
N CYS A 146 7.66 -15.65 6.55
CA CYS A 146 9.06 -16.01 6.65
C CYS A 146 9.78 -15.00 7.56
N ARG A 147 10.15 -15.43 8.75
CA ARG A 147 10.92 -14.62 9.72
C ARG A 147 12.21 -14.10 9.11
N PRO A 148 12.61 -12.85 9.36
CA PRO A 148 13.95 -12.40 9.02
C PRO A 148 14.99 -13.32 9.66
N LYS A 149 15.96 -13.76 8.90
CA LYS A 149 17.05 -14.65 9.36
C LYS A 149 17.81 -14.08 10.58
N SER A 150 17.70 -12.77 10.82
CA SER A 150 18.42 -12.06 11.89
C SER A 150 17.79 -12.17 13.29
N THR A 151 16.57 -12.71 13.44
CA THR A 151 15.82 -12.67 14.71
C THR A 151 15.44 -14.04 15.28
N ALA A 152 16.11 -15.11 14.86
CA ALA A 152 15.85 -16.49 15.29
C ALA A 152 16.14 -16.71 16.79
N LYS A 153 15.32 -16.16 17.69
CA LYS A 153 15.38 -16.45 19.15
C LYS A 153 14.09 -17.01 19.75
N SER A 154 13.02 -17.19 19.00
CA SER A 154 11.84 -17.92 19.48
C SER A 154 11.16 -18.65 18.33
N GLU A 155 10.73 -19.89 18.54
CA GLU A 155 9.96 -20.74 17.62
C GLU A 155 8.48 -20.35 17.55
N GLU A 156 8.10 -19.15 18.03
CA GLU A 156 6.71 -18.68 17.99
C GLU A 156 6.31 -18.27 16.58
N THR A 157 5.37 -19.00 16.02
CA THR A 157 4.74 -18.72 14.74
C THR A 157 3.55 -17.76 14.98
N PHE A 158 3.71 -16.50 14.58
CA PHE A 158 2.58 -15.57 14.56
C PHE A 158 1.75 -15.79 13.30
N LEU A 159 0.44 -15.91 13.45
CA LEU A 159 -0.51 -16.11 12.35
C LEU A 159 -0.81 -14.81 11.61
N ASN A 160 -0.78 -13.71 12.31
CA ASN A 160 -1.03 -12.38 11.79
C ASN A 160 0.11 -11.44 12.18
N PRO A 161 0.24 -10.34 11.47
CA PRO A 161 1.16 -9.29 11.81
C PRO A 161 0.56 -8.31 12.81
N SER A 162 1.38 -7.33 13.24
CA SER A 162 0.94 -6.25 14.10
C SER A 162 -0.28 -5.52 13.54
N VAL A 163 -1.03 -4.86 14.43
CA VAL A 163 -2.19 -4.03 14.05
C VAL A 163 -1.78 -2.95 13.05
N GLU A 164 -0.66 -2.30 13.31
CA GLU A 164 -0.12 -1.22 12.48
C GLU A 164 0.16 -1.68 11.06
N ALA A 165 0.66 -2.89 10.95
CA ALA A 165 0.91 -3.47 9.64
C ALA A 165 -0.38 -3.91 8.94
N GLN A 166 -1.40 -4.40 9.67
CA GLN A 166 -2.73 -4.65 9.10
C GLN A 166 -3.38 -3.35 8.60
N ILE A 167 -3.23 -2.25 9.35
CA ILE A 167 -3.70 -0.92 8.94
C ILE A 167 -3.03 -0.46 7.65
N ALA A 168 -1.70 -0.51 7.57
CA ALA A 168 -0.97 -0.10 6.39
C ALA A 168 -1.44 -0.86 5.13
N ASN A 169 -1.69 -2.17 5.25
CA ASN A 169 -2.18 -3.00 4.15
C ASN A 169 -3.58 -2.61 3.68
N VAL A 170 -4.51 -2.40 4.60
CA VAL A 170 -5.89 -2.05 4.22
C VAL A 170 -5.96 -0.61 3.73
N ALA A 171 -5.16 0.29 4.30
CA ALA A 171 -5.05 1.67 3.83
C ALA A 171 -4.51 1.76 2.41
N ASP A 172 -3.52 0.93 2.05
CA ASP A 172 -3.02 0.80 0.68
C ASP A 172 -4.15 0.39 -0.27
N GLU A 173 -4.91 -0.67 0.08
CA GLU A 173 -6.01 -1.18 -0.74
C GLU A 173 -7.12 -0.12 -0.94
N ILE A 174 -7.57 0.55 0.12
CA ILE A 174 -8.62 1.58 0.05
C ILE A 174 -8.13 2.78 -0.78
N THR A 175 -6.90 3.24 -0.56
CA THR A 175 -6.31 4.38 -1.26
C THR A 175 -6.15 4.07 -2.74
N TYR A 176 -5.68 2.87 -3.07
CA TYR A 176 -5.50 2.40 -4.43
C TYR A 176 -6.81 2.43 -5.24
N TYR A 177 -7.93 1.94 -4.67
CA TYR A 177 -9.22 1.98 -5.39
C TYR A 177 -9.68 3.41 -5.67
N ALA A 178 -9.52 4.32 -4.72
CA ALA A 178 -9.90 5.72 -4.91
C ALA A 178 -9.07 6.40 -6.00
N HIS A 179 -7.76 6.12 -6.03
CA HIS A 179 -6.84 6.67 -7.02
C HIS A 179 -7.12 6.17 -8.42
N ASP A 180 -7.31 4.88 -8.56
CA ASP A 180 -7.52 4.25 -9.85
C ASP A 180 -8.86 4.63 -10.48
N LEU A 181 -9.89 4.87 -9.62
CA LEU A 181 -11.14 5.45 -10.09
C LEU A 181 -10.96 6.87 -10.62
N ASP A 182 -10.23 7.72 -9.88
CA ASP A 182 -9.99 9.12 -10.26
C ASP A 182 -9.24 9.19 -11.59
N ASP A 183 -8.12 8.47 -11.68
CA ASP A 183 -7.29 8.42 -12.86
C ASP A 183 -8.04 7.76 -14.05
N GLY A 184 -8.75 6.66 -13.82
CA GLY A 184 -9.53 5.96 -14.86
C GLY A 184 -10.65 6.80 -15.45
N LEU A 185 -11.32 7.61 -14.62
CA LEU A 185 -12.36 8.56 -15.06
C LEU A 185 -11.76 9.76 -15.78
N ASP A 186 -10.63 10.31 -15.32
CA ASP A 186 -9.97 11.44 -15.96
C ASP A 186 -9.40 11.08 -17.34
N PHE A 187 -8.94 9.83 -17.52
CA PHE A 187 -8.48 9.31 -18.81
C PHE A 187 -9.60 8.75 -19.69
N ASN A 188 -10.87 8.80 -19.26
CA ASN A 188 -12.01 8.22 -19.96
C ASN A 188 -11.87 6.72 -20.25
N LEU A 189 -11.11 5.99 -19.45
CA LEU A 189 -11.01 4.52 -19.51
C LEU A 189 -12.16 3.85 -18.77
N ILE A 190 -12.74 4.53 -17.79
CA ILE A 190 -13.93 4.14 -17.05
C ILE A 190 -15.03 5.14 -17.36
N ASN A 191 -16.24 4.64 -17.63
CA ASN A 191 -17.42 5.49 -17.79
C ASN A 191 -18.20 5.55 -16.47
N GLU A 192 -18.56 6.75 -16.02
CA GLU A 192 -19.34 6.93 -14.78
C GLU A 192 -20.66 6.14 -14.79
N LYS A 193 -21.25 5.91 -15.97
CA LYS A 193 -22.48 5.11 -16.09
C LYS A 193 -22.30 3.65 -15.67
N GLU A 194 -21.11 3.10 -15.88
CA GLU A 194 -20.79 1.72 -15.49
C GLU A 194 -20.63 1.60 -13.98
N LEU A 195 -20.17 2.68 -13.32
CA LEU A 195 -20.05 2.74 -11.87
C LEU A 195 -21.43 2.75 -11.17
N LEU A 196 -22.50 3.14 -11.86
CA LEU A 196 -23.86 3.10 -11.31
C LEU A 196 -24.37 1.68 -11.01
N GLU A 197 -23.67 0.64 -11.47
CA GLU A 197 -23.96 -0.76 -11.12
C GLU A 197 -23.37 -1.17 -9.77
N LEU A 198 -22.47 -0.36 -9.19
CA LEU A 198 -21.78 -0.64 -7.94
C LEU A 198 -22.49 0.01 -6.75
N ASP A 199 -22.94 -0.77 -5.78
CA ASP A 199 -23.64 -0.29 -4.58
C ASP A 199 -22.84 0.78 -3.83
N ILE A 200 -21.52 0.59 -3.70
CA ILE A 200 -20.64 1.54 -3.01
C ILE A 200 -20.59 2.90 -3.70
N TRP A 201 -20.58 2.91 -5.04
CA TRP A 201 -20.63 4.13 -5.83
C TRP A 201 -21.97 4.82 -5.70
N GLN A 202 -23.08 4.09 -5.88
CA GLN A 202 -24.45 4.62 -5.75
C GLN A 202 -24.67 5.28 -4.39
N ARG A 203 -24.21 4.62 -3.31
CA ARG A 203 -24.29 5.17 -1.96
C ARG A 203 -23.57 6.50 -1.82
N CYS A 204 -22.33 6.56 -2.29
CA CYS A 204 -21.53 7.79 -2.21
C CYS A 204 -22.09 8.90 -3.12
N ALA A 205 -22.52 8.57 -4.33
CA ALA A 205 -23.16 9.49 -5.24
C ALA A 205 -24.47 10.07 -4.65
N SER A 206 -25.32 9.22 -4.11
CA SER A 206 -26.57 9.64 -3.44
C SER A 206 -26.32 10.57 -2.25
N PHE A 207 -25.27 10.31 -1.46
CA PHE A 207 -24.86 11.19 -0.38
C PHE A 207 -24.44 12.56 -0.90
N VAL A 208 -23.60 12.59 -1.94
CA VAL A 208 -23.12 13.85 -2.54
C VAL A 208 -24.26 14.64 -3.15
N ASP A 209 -25.12 14.00 -3.95
CA ASP A 209 -26.24 14.65 -4.63
C ASP A 209 -27.26 15.22 -3.64
N LYS A 210 -27.48 14.54 -2.53
CA LYS A 210 -28.36 15.01 -1.45
C LYS A 210 -27.81 16.23 -0.71
N ASN A 211 -26.51 16.21 -0.40
CA ASN A 211 -25.89 17.27 0.42
C ASN A 211 -25.35 18.43 -0.39
N TYR A 212 -25.06 18.22 -1.68
CA TYR A 212 -24.46 19.19 -2.58
C TYR A 212 -25.15 19.16 -3.96
N PRO A 213 -26.44 19.51 -4.05
CA PRO A 213 -27.24 19.35 -5.28
C PRO A 213 -26.78 20.22 -6.46
N CYS A 214 -25.92 21.22 -6.21
CA CYS A 214 -25.37 22.07 -7.26
C CYS A 214 -24.00 21.62 -7.78
N LEU A 215 -23.46 20.47 -7.31
CA LEU A 215 -22.20 19.96 -7.81
C LEU A 215 -22.40 19.17 -9.11
N GLU A 216 -21.62 19.53 -10.13
CA GLU A 216 -21.67 18.89 -11.44
C GLU A 216 -20.29 18.56 -11.99
N GLY A 217 -20.23 17.69 -13.01
CA GLY A 217 -19.04 17.36 -13.77
C GLY A 217 -17.89 16.84 -12.91
N LYS A 218 -16.65 17.28 -13.22
CA LYS A 218 -15.43 16.81 -12.53
C LYS A 218 -15.49 17.06 -11.01
N ARG A 219 -16.02 18.20 -10.57
CA ARG A 219 -16.10 18.53 -9.14
C ARG A 219 -17.00 17.56 -8.38
N ARG A 220 -18.14 17.15 -8.98
CA ARG A 220 -19.04 16.14 -8.40
C ARG A 220 -18.33 14.78 -8.31
N ARG A 221 -17.70 14.32 -9.39
CA ARG A 221 -16.96 13.04 -9.41
C ARG A 221 -15.86 12.99 -8.34
N SER A 222 -15.00 14.00 -8.29
CA SER A 222 -13.92 14.07 -7.30
C SER A 222 -14.46 14.05 -5.86
N TYR A 223 -15.64 14.63 -5.62
CA TYR A 223 -16.23 14.61 -4.30
C TYR A 223 -16.87 13.26 -3.94
N ILE A 224 -17.42 12.54 -4.93
CA ILE A 224 -17.90 11.16 -4.75
C ILE A 224 -16.71 10.23 -4.38
N ILE A 225 -15.58 10.35 -5.08
CA ILE A 225 -14.38 9.55 -4.81
C ILE A 225 -13.83 9.83 -3.40
N ARG A 226 -13.77 11.10 -3.00
CA ARG A 226 -13.39 11.48 -1.63
C ARG A 226 -14.34 10.90 -0.59
N ASN A 227 -15.66 10.95 -0.83
CA ASN A 227 -16.65 10.36 0.06
C ASN A 227 -16.54 8.83 0.11
N LEU A 228 -16.18 8.18 -1.00
CA LEU A 228 -15.93 6.74 -1.04
C LEU A 228 -14.76 6.35 -0.12
N LEU A 229 -13.65 7.09 -0.17
CA LEU A 229 -12.50 6.87 0.70
C LEU A 229 -12.90 7.07 2.18
N ASP A 230 -13.54 8.19 2.50
CA ASP A 230 -13.99 8.52 3.86
C ASP A 230 -14.96 7.47 4.41
N PHE A 231 -15.88 6.99 3.57
CA PHE A 231 -16.85 5.95 3.94
C PHE A 231 -16.17 4.61 4.26
N GLN A 232 -15.23 4.18 3.43
CA GLN A 232 -14.49 2.93 3.67
C GLN A 232 -13.61 3.01 4.93
N VAL A 233 -12.95 4.15 5.15
CA VAL A 233 -12.12 4.38 6.35
C VAL A 233 -12.98 4.43 7.62
N ALA A 234 -14.13 5.09 7.59
CA ALA A 234 -15.03 5.16 8.75
C ALA A 234 -15.57 3.77 9.12
N ASP A 235 -16.08 3.00 8.14
CA ASP A 235 -16.54 1.64 8.36
C ASP A 235 -15.44 0.72 8.91
N LEU A 236 -14.22 0.86 8.38
CA LEU A 236 -13.06 0.11 8.84
C LEU A 236 -12.76 0.38 10.32
N ILE A 237 -12.74 1.66 10.72
CA ILE A 237 -12.47 2.07 12.10
C ILE A 237 -13.55 1.51 13.03
N ASP A 238 -14.83 1.71 12.68
CA ASP A 238 -15.97 1.27 13.51
C ASP A 238 -15.98 -0.26 13.66
N SER A 239 -15.85 -0.99 12.55
CA SER A 239 -15.88 -2.45 12.55
C SER A 239 -14.68 -3.08 13.26
N SER A 240 -13.49 -2.47 13.11
CA SER A 240 -12.28 -2.94 13.80
C SER A 240 -12.34 -2.65 15.29
N THR A 241 -12.83 -1.47 15.69
CA THR A 241 -13.03 -1.09 17.10
C THR A 241 -13.98 -2.08 17.79
N ASP A 242 -15.11 -2.35 17.15
CA ASP A 242 -16.08 -3.33 17.63
C ASP A 242 -15.49 -4.73 17.79
N TYR A 243 -14.72 -5.16 16.78
CA TYR A 243 -14.10 -6.47 16.79
C TYR A 243 -13.03 -6.60 17.87
N ILE A 244 -12.15 -5.62 18.01
CA ILE A 244 -11.10 -5.59 19.04
C ILE A 244 -11.74 -5.59 20.44
N SER A 245 -12.76 -4.76 20.65
CA SER A 245 -13.45 -4.66 21.94
C SER A 245 -14.14 -5.97 22.33
N LYS A 246 -14.77 -6.65 21.39
CA LYS A 246 -15.47 -7.94 21.62
C LYS A 246 -14.51 -9.08 21.98
N ASN A 247 -13.30 -9.08 21.42
CA ASN A 247 -12.32 -10.15 21.67
C ASN A 247 -11.43 -9.90 22.88
N GLY A 248 -11.37 -8.68 23.43
CA GLY A 248 -10.70 -8.36 24.67
C GLY A 248 -9.19 -8.60 24.65
N PHE A 249 -8.50 -8.36 23.55
CA PHE A 249 -7.05 -8.52 23.44
C PHE A 249 -6.31 -7.67 24.49
N GLN A 250 -5.31 -8.27 25.13
CA GLN A 250 -4.53 -7.62 26.20
C GLN A 250 -3.13 -7.20 25.71
N SER A 251 -2.68 -7.73 24.60
CA SER A 251 -1.35 -7.45 24.06
C SER A 251 -1.33 -7.49 22.52
N SER A 252 -0.30 -6.90 21.93
CA SER A 252 -0.04 -7.01 20.48
C SER A 252 0.21 -8.46 20.03
N ASP A 253 0.75 -9.29 20.93
CA ASP A 253 1.01 -10.70 20.63
C ASP A 253 -0.27 -11.54 20.59
N ASP A 254 -1.30 -11.19 21.36
CA ASP A 254 -2.61 -11.84 21.27
C ASP A 254 -3.20 -11.64 19.88
N ILE A 255 -3.07 -10.44 19.33
CA ILE A 255 -3.50 -10.12 17.96
C ILE A 255 -2.69 -10.89 16.92
N ARG A 256 -1.39 -10.99 17.10
CA ARG A 256 -0.51 -11.76 16.21
C ARG A 256 -0.81 -13.26 16.22
N ARG A 257 -1.25 -13.82 17.35
CA ARG A 257 -1.65 -15.24 17.49
C ARG A 257 -3.08 -15.50 17.09
N HIS A 258 -3.89 -14.46 16.93
CA HIS A 258 -5.29 -14.62 16.55
C HIS A 258 -5.41 -15.19 15.14
N SER A 259 -6.42 -16.04 14.90
CA SER A 259 -6.62 -16.71 13.60
C SER A 259 -7.06 -15.78 12.48
N GLU A 260 -7.71 -14.67 12.82
CA GLU A 260 -8.26 -13.72 11.87
C GLU A 260 -7.60 -12.35 11.99
N LYS A 261 -7.62 -11.58 10.89
CA LYS A 261 -7.20 -10.17 10.92
C LYS A 261 -8.18 -9.36 11.76
N VAL A 262 -7.66 -8.48 12.60
CA VAL A 262 -8.48 -7.61 13.47
C VAL A 262 -8.89 -6.31 12.78
N ILE A 263 -8.11 -5.86 11.81
CA ILE A 263 -8.43 -4.70 10.98
C ILE A 263 -9.25 -5.18 9.80
N ARG A 264 -10.53 -4.78 9.77
CA ARG A 264 -11.52 -5.28 8.82
C ARG A 264 -12.68 -4.31 8.61
N ASN A 265 -13.23 -4.30 7.41
CA ASN A 265 -14.51 -3.67 7.13
C ASN A 265 -15.68 -4.54 7.64
N SER A 266 -16.85 -3.95 7.77
CA SER A 266 -18.10 -4.67 7.92
C SER A 266 -18.32 -5.61 6.72
N LYS A 267 -19.12 -6.67 6.93
CA LYS A 267 -19.40 -7.65 5.86
C LYS A 267 -19.96 -6.99 4.60
N ASN A 268 -20.85 -6.01 4.76
CA ASN A 268 -21.47 -5.32 3.62
C ASN A 268 -20.45 -4.48 2.84
N VAL A 269 -19.61 -3.70 3.54
CA VAL A 269 -18.60 -2.87 2.89
C VAL A 269 -17.50 -3.73 2.28
N ALA A 270 -17.11 -4.83 2.93
CA ALA A 270 -16.15 -5.78 2.36
C ALA A 270 -16.63 -6.38 1.03
N VAL A 271 -17.93 -6.72 0.91
CA VAL A 271 -18.51 -7.22 -0.35
C VAL A 271 -18.49 -6.11 -1.41
N SER A 272 -19.03 -4.93 -1.11
CA SER A 272 -19.12 -3.85 -2.08
C SER A 272 -17.74 -3.29 -2.48
N SER A 273 -16.73 -3.32 -1.59
CA SER A 273 -15.34 -3.00 -1.93
C SER A 273 -14.71 -4.08 -2.84
N ASN A 274 -15.04 -5.35 -2.62
CA ASN A 274 -14.60 -6.41 -3.52
C ASN A 274 -15.24 -6.29 -4.92
N ASP A 275 -16.50 -5.89 -5.01
CA ASP A 275 -17.17 -5.64 -6.29
C ASP A 275 -16.48 -4.48 -7.05
N LEU A 276 -16.12 -3.41 -6.34
CA LEU A 276 -15.33 -2.32 -6.89
C LEU A 276 -13.95 -2.81 -7.38
N ARG A 277 -13.27 -3.65 -6.60
CA ARG A 277 -11.99 -4.26 -7.02
C ARG A 277 -12.13 -5.06 -8.30
N VAL A 278 -13.14 -5.92 -8.38
CA VAL A 278 -13.42 -6.74 -9.57
C VAL A 278 -13.72 -5.87 -10.79
N PHE A 279 -14.48 -4.79 -10.57
CA PHE A 279 -14.78 -3.82 -11.62
C PHE A 279 -13.52 -3.14 -12.16
N LEU A 280 -12.64 -2.63 -11.28
CA LEU A 280 -11.37 -2.00 -11.67
C LEU A 280 -10.45 -3.00 -12.37
N PHE A 281 -10.37 -4.22 -11.88
CA PHE A 281 -9.58 -5.26 -12.50
C PHE A 281 -10.01 -5.53 -13.94
N LYS A 282 -11.32 -5.63 -14.17
CA LYS A 282 -11.87 -5.91 -15.50
C LYS A 282 -11.75 -4.71 -16.45
N ASN A 283 -12.09 -3.51 -15.99
CA ASN A 283 -12.31 -2.37 -16.87
C ASN A 283 -11.09 -1.42 -16.97
N LEU A 284 -10.19 -1.44 -15.99
CA LEU A 284 -9.01 -0.59 -15.99
C LEU A 284 -7.72 -1.37 -16.28
N TYR A 285 -7.39 -2.38 -15.46
CA TYR A 285 -6.08 -3.06 -15.58
C TYR A 285 -5.94 -3.94 -16.81
N HIS A 286 -7.05 -4.44 -17.35
CA HIS A 286 -7.09 -5.17 -18.62
C HIS A 286 -7.49 -4.30 -19.82
N HIS A 287 -7.59 -2.99 -19.62
CA HIS A 287 -7.86 -2.10 -20.74
C HIS A 287 -6.69 -2.14 -21.76
N LYS A 288 -7.02 -2.20 -23.05
CA LYS A 288 -5.98 -2.34 -24.11
C LYS A 288 -4.92 -1.25 -24.04
N ASP A 289 -5.33 0.00 -23.80
CA ASP A 289 -4.41 1.14 -23.73
C ASP A 289 -3.45 1.07 -22.54
N VAL A 290 -3.86 0.43 -21.43
CA VAL A 290 -3.01 0.23 -20.26
C VAL A 290 -2.05 -0.94 -20.50
N SER A 291 -2.55 -2.07 -21.03
CA SER A 291 -1.74 -3.26 -21.28
C SER A 291 -0.73 -3.05 -22.43
N THR A 292 -1.14 -2.47 -23.54
CA THR A 292 -0.24 -2.23 -24.69
C THR A 292 0.91 -1.30 -24.33
N ARG A 293 0.63 -0.20 -23.64
CA ARG A 293 1.68 0.73 -23.17
C ARG A 293 2.63 0.07 -22.16
N SER A 294 2.12 -0.76 -21.27
CA SER A 294 2.95 -1.53 -20.34
C SER A 294 3.84 -2.55 -21.09
N GLU A 295 3.35 -3.17 -22.15
CA GLU A 295 4.10 -4.13 -22.97
C GLU A 295 5.18 -3.44 -23.83
N GLU A 296 4.90 -2.29 -24.41
CA GLU A 296 5.86 -1.50 -25.17
C GLU A 296 7.10 -1.15 -24.31
N HIS A 297 6.89 -0.70 -23.08
CA HIS A 297 7.98 -0.36 -22.17
C HIS A 297 8.66 -1.56 -21.50
N THR A 298 7.98 -2.70 -21.37
CA THR A 298 8.66 -3.94 -20.91
C THR A 298 9.62 -4.51 -21.96
N SER A 299 9.44 -4.18 -23.23
CA SER A 299 10.41 -4.53 -24.29
C SER A 299 11.74 -3.78 -24.13
N GLU A 300 11.73 -2.59 -23.55
CA GLU A 300 12.95 -1.82 -23.25
C GLU A 300 13.81 -2.49 -22.16
N LEU A 301 13.21 -3.23 -21.23
CA LEU A 301 13.95 -4.02 -20.25
C LEU A 301 14.73 -5.19 -20.87
N GLN A 302 14.42 -5.57 -22.12
CA GLN A 302 15.11 -6.62 -22.85
C GLN A 302 16.25 -6.08 -23.72
N SER A 303 16.31 -4.76 -23.95
CA SER A 303 17.40 -4.16 -24.70
C SER A 303 18.69 -4.29 -23.90
N PRO A 304 19.79 -4.77 -24.46
CA PRO A 304 21.07 -4.78 -23.76
C PRO A 304 21.45 -3.34 -23.45
N VAL A 305 21.39 -3.00 -22.15
CA VAL A 305 21.98 -1.74 -21.69
C VAL A 305 23.47 -1.87 -21.93
N THR A 306 23.93 -1.20 -22.97
CA THR A 306 25.38 -1.01 -23.16
C THR A 306 25.85 -0.09 -22.03
N ILE A 307 26.46 -0.69 -21.02
CA ILE A 307 27.13 0.01 -19.91
C ILE A 307 28.40 0.68 -20.44
#